data_de104773b93ab5f14c9515c5f6649041
#
_entry.id   de104773b93ab5f14c9515c5f6649041
#
_cell.length_a   1.000
_cell.length_b   1.000
_cell.length_c   1.000
_cell.angle_alpha   90.00
_cell.angle_beta   90.00
_cell.angle_gamma   90.00
#
_symmetry.space_group_name_H-M   'P 1'
#
loop_
_entity.id
_entity.type
_entity.pdbx_description
1 polymer ?
#
loop_
_entity_poly.entity_id
_entity_poly.type
_entity_poly.pdbx_seq_one_letter_code
_entity_poly.pdbx_strand_id
1 'polypeptide(L)'
;LMDVPYIMEKHAPEAHVYGSLTMKHAIQPAVSEQRIHALNELMGTADTPGSWIYSRSGRIRIMPLRSAHAPHFMGITLMQGQYSAARQTLPWHAFGWKEGQTMAYLIDFLSADSRQPVFRIFYQDSASQAPAGLVPPLGDGKSIDIAILCAASFAQIKNYPESVMHNTQAGHFIIGHWEDFFANDLSKPQRFVRAIDQDEFMRRFRLALPHNSSWALPGLFSV
;
A
#
# COMPACT_ATOMS: atom_id res chain seq x y z
N LEU A 1 -7.16 -0.68 8.64
CA LEU A 1 -7.85 -1.98 8.76
C LEU A 1 -9.05 -1.90 9.71
N MET A 2 -8.96 -1.17 10.81
CA MET A 2 -10.03 -1.09 11.83
C MET A 2 -11.36 -0.57 11.29
N ASP A 3 -11.33 0.33 10.32
CA ASP A 3 -12.54 0.93 9.72
C ASP A 3 -13.18 0.07 8.62
N VAL A 4 -12.44 -0.94 8.10
CA VAL A 4 -12.89 -1.77 6.99
C VAL A 4 -14.24 -2.45 7.26
N PRO A 5 -14.50 -3.08 8.42
CA PRO A 5 -15.80 -3.69 8.70
C PRO A 5 -16.94 -2.68 8.62
N TYR A 6 -16.77 -1.49 9.19
CA TYR A 6 -17.77 -0.43 9.16
C TYR A 6 -18.04 0.06 7.73
N ILE A 7 -16.98 0.33 6.96
CA ILE A 7 -17.09 0.75 5.56
C ILE A 7 -17.81 -0.32 4.73
N MET A 8 -17.43 -1.58 4.89
CA MET A 8 -18.02 -2.71 4.18
C MET A 8 -19.49 -2.92 4.48
N GLU A 9 -19.91 -2.61 5.71
CA GLU A 9 -21.30 -2.73 6.14
C GLU A 9 -22.16 -1.53 5.72
N LYS A 10 -21.66 -0.31 5.96
CA LYS A 10 -22.48 0.90 5.88
C LYS A 10 -22.36 1.66 4.54
N HIS A 11 -21.19 1.59 3.89
CA HIS A 11 -20.91 2.43 2.74
C HIS A 11 -20.63 1.65 1.45
N ALA A 12 -20.19 0.39 1.57
CA ALA A 12 -19.82 -0.43 0.43
C ALA A 12 -20.32 -1.89 0.58
N PRO A 13 -21.65 -2.12 0.69
CA PRO A 13 -22.21 -3.45 0.98
C PRO A 13 -21.92 -4.49 -0.12
N GLU A 14 -21.68 -4.05 -1.35
CA GLU A 14 -21.35 -4.93 -2.48
C GLU A 14 -19.83 -5.03 -2.77
N ALA A 15 -18.99 -4.28 -2.04
CA ALA A 15 -17.56 -4.30 -2.26
C ALA A 15 -16.90 -5.58 -1.73
N HIS A 16 -15.80 -5.95 -2.34
CA HIS A 16 -14.90 -7.01 -1.88
C HIS A 16 -13.64 -6.40 -1.30
N VAL A 17 -13.08 -7.03 -0.26
CA VAL A 17 -11.84 -6.61 0.37
C VAL A 17 -10.74 -7.64 0.09
N TYR A 18 -9.56 -7.14 -0.25
CA TYR A 18 -8.38 -7.91 -0.63
C TYR A 18 -7.22 -7.55 0.28
N GLY A 19 -6.48 -8.55 0.79
CA GLY A 19 -5.34 -8.30 1.66
C GLY A 19 -4.76 -9.58 2.24
N SER A 20 -4.11 -9.48 3.41
CA SER A 20 -3.45 -10.63 4.03
C SER A 20 -4.44 -11.65 4.64
N LEU A 21 -3.99 -12.88 4.81
CA LEU A 21 -4.75 -13.91 5.55
C LEU A 21 -5.07 -13.44 6.99
N THR A 22 -4.16 -12.70 7.61
CA THR A 22 -4.39 -12.08 8.92
C THR A 22 -5.53 -11.07 8.88
N MET A 23 -5.61 -10.25 7.83
CA MET A 23 -6.76 -9.35 7.60
C MET A 23 -8.05 -10.16 7.48
N LYS A 24 -8.08 -11.21 6.65
CA LYS A 24 -9.25 -12.10 6.52
C LYS A 24 -9.70 -12.61 7.87
N HIS A 25 -8.82 -13.22 8.65
CA HIS A 25 -9.13 -13.76 9.98
C HIS A 25 -9.58 -12.70 10.99
N ALA A 26 -9.08 -11.46 10.87
CA ALA A 26 -9.42 -10.38 11.77
C ALA A 26 -10.86 -9.85 11.56
N ILE A 27 -11.29 -9.71 10.29
CA ILE A 27 -12.57 -9.03 9.96
C ILE A 27 -13.73 -10.00 9.65
N GLN A 28 -13.46 -11.28 9.52
CA GLN A 28 -14.46 -12.32 9.23
C GLN A 28 -15.64 -12.34 10.21
N PRO A 29 -15.54 -11.95 11.51
CA PRO A 29 -16.70 -11.83 12.37
C PRO A 29 -17.76 -10.81 11.94
N ALA A 30 -17.38 -9.83 11.11
CA ALA A 30 -18.24 -8.71 10.71
C ALA A 30 -18.45 -8.59 9.21
N VAL A 31 -17.67 -9.31 8.40
CA VAL A 31 -17.75 -9.27 6.94
C VAL A 31 -17.90 -10.68 6.40
N SER A 32 -18.87 -10.90 5.52
CA SER A 32 -19.11 -12.20 4.90
C SER A 32 -17.85 -12.74 4.22
N GLU A 33 -17.56 -14.02 4.41
CA GLU A 33 -16.36 -14.68 3.90
C GLU A 33 -16.23 -14.60 2.38
N GLN A 34 -17.33 -14.63 1.64
CA GLN A 34 -17.34 -14.52 0.18
C GLN A 34 -16.84 -13.16 -0.31
N ARG A 35 -16.81 -12.15 0.56
CA ARG A 35 -16.35 -10.79 0.25
C ARG A 35 -14.93 -10.51 0.72
N ILE A 36 -14.27 -11.47 1.36
CA ILE A 36 -12.91 -11.31 1.89
C ILE A 36 -11.95 -12.23 1.17
N HIS A 37 -10.92 -11.67 0.55
CA HIS A 37 -9.95 -12.40 -0.25
C HIS A 37 -8.54 -12.27 0.34
N ALA A 38 -7.99 -13.40 0.80
CA ALA A 38 -6.59 -13.49 1.23
C ALA A 38 -5.69 -13.66 0.00
N LEU A 39 -4.63 -12.86 -0.08
CA LEU A 39 -3.76 -12.76 -1.25
C LEU A 39 -2.37 -13.36 -1.03
N ASN A 40 -2.10 -14.00 0.10
CA ASN A 40 -0.78 -14.46 0.50
C ASN A 40 -0.10 -15.36 -0.55
N GLU A 41 -0.88 -16.27 -1.15
CA GLU A 41 -0.38 -17.24 -2.15
C GLU A 41 -0.25 -16.65 -3.57
N LEU A 42 -0.73 -15.42 -3.77
CA LEU A 42 -0.74 -14.74 -5.06
C LEU A 42 0.34 -13.68 -5.20
N MET A 43 1.08 -13.43 -4.11
CA MET A 43 2.08 -12.35 -4.07
C MET A 43 3.27 -12.64 -4.98
N GLY A 44 3.65 -11.61 -5.77
CA GLY A 44 4.96 -11.57 -6.42
C GLY A 44 6.07 -11.16 -5.45
N THR A 45 7.30 -11.38 -5.87
CA THR A 45 8.54 -10.88 -5.24
C THR A 45 9.25 -9.93 -6.20
N ALA A 46 10.38 -9.37 -5.83
CA ALA A 46 11.16 -8.51 -6.72
C ALA A 46 11.61 -9.20 -8.03
N ASP A 47 11.74 -10.52 -8.01
CA ASP A 47 12.28 -11.30 -9.13
C ASP A 47 11.20 -12.09 -9.89
N THR A 48 10.05 -12.34 -9.26
CA THR A 48 9.01 -13.21 -9.80
C THR A 48 7.64 -12.54 -9.72
N PRO A 49 6.95 -12.34 -10.84
CA PRO A 49 5.60 -11.82 -10.85
C PRO A 49 4.63 -12.66 -10.02
N GLY A 50 3.72 -12.01 -9.33
CA GLY A 50 2.58 -12.64 -8.68
C GLY A 50 1.44 -12.94 -9.65
N SER A 51 0.31 -13.38 -9.11
CA SER A 51 -0.89 -13.61 -9.89
C SER A 51 -1.76 -12.36 -9.98
N TRP A 52 -2.28 -12.08 -11.15
CA TRP A 52 -3.26 -11.01 -11.37
C TRP A 52 -4.66 -11.44 -10.93
N ILE A 53 -5.32 -10.56 -10.18
CA ILE A 53 -6.71 -10.70 -9.77
C ILE A 53 -7.52 -9.65 -10.52
N TYR A 54 -8.59 -10.07 -11.17
CA TYR A 54 -9.41 -9.19 -12.00
C TYR A 54 -10.66 -8.73 -11.26
N SER A 55 -11.01 -7.47 -11.45
CA SER A 55 -12.31 -6.96 -11.05
C SER A 55 -13.45 -7.69 -11.80
N ARG A 56 -14.66 -7.62 -11.25
CA ARG A 56 -15.84 -8.23 -11.88
C ARG A 56 -16.09 -7.79 -13.34
N SER A 57 -15.79 -6.52 -13.64
CA SER A 57 -15.88 -5.99 -15.00
C SER A 57 -14.73 -6.42 -15.91
N GLY A 58 -13.66 -6.97 -15.35
CA GLY A 58 -12.42 -7.27 -16.05
C GLY A 58 -11.67 -6.03 -16.56
N ARG A 59 -12.03 -4.82 -16.07
CA ARG A 59 -11.42 -3.54 -16.49
C ARG A 59 -10.29 -3.11 -15.56
N ILE A 60 -10.18 -3.71 -14.41
CA ILE A 60 -9.13 -3.48 -13.44
C ILE A 60 -8.55 -4.83 -13.05
N ARG A 61 -7.23 -4.90 -12.92
CA ARG A 61 -6.54 -6.03 -12.29
C ARG A 61 -5.57 -5.53 -11.25
N ILE A 62 -5.36 -6.33 -10.22
CA ILE A 62 -4.39 -6.06 -9.17
C ILE A 62 -3.43 -7.23 -9.02
N MET A 63 -2.16 -6.93 -8.75
CA MET A 63 -1.15 -7.92 -8.37
C MET A 63 -0.59 -7.53 -7.00
N PRO A 64 -0.75 -8.36 -5.98
CA PRO A 64 -0.11 -8.14 -4.70
C PRO A 64 1.39 -8.44 -4.82
N LEU A 65 2.19 -7.63 -4.14
CA LEU A 65 3.63 -7.80 -4.04
C LEU A 65 4.02 -7.99 -2.57
N ARG A 66 4.89 -8.93 -2.30
CA ARG A 66 5.40 -9.16 -0.95
C ARG A 66 6.20 -7.95 -0.49
N SER A 67 5.71 -7.29 0.55
CA SER A 67 6.35 -6.13 1.16
C SER A 67 6.65 -6.40 2.64
N ALA A 68 7.25 -5.43 3.30
CA ALA A 68 7.52 -5.43 4.73
C ALA A 68 7.06 -4.11 5.34
N HIS A 69 6.73 -4.13 6.60
CA HIS A 69 6.39 -2.90 7.33
C HIS A 69 7.66 -2.28 7.92
N ALA A 70 7.82 -0.97 7.75
CA ALA A 70 8.86 -0.23 8.45
C ALA A 70 8.63 -0.31 9.97
N PRO A 71 9.68 -0.26 10.81
CA PRO A 71 9.50 -0.08 12.23
C PRO A 71 8.68 1.19 12.51
N HIS A 72 7.78 1.14 13.49
CA HIS A 72 6.93 2.27 13.85
C HIS A 72 7.72 3.37 14.57
N PHE A 73 8.60 2.97 15.50
CA PHE A 73 9.38 3.90 16.28
C PHE A 73 10.68 3.27 16.77
N MET A 74 11.82 3.94 16.58
CA MET A 74 13.16 3.51 17.07
C MET A 74 13.47 2.03 16.83
N GLY A 75 13.18 1.51 15.66
CA GLY A 75 13.39 0.11 15.30
C GLY A 75 12.35 -0.88 15.87
N ILE A 76 11.34 -0.40 16.59
CA ILE A 76 10.29 -1.26 17.17
C ILE A 76 9.09 -1.31 16.23
N THR A 77 8.69 -2.52 15.84
CA THR A 77 7.43 -2.77 15.14
C THR A 77 6.37 -3.18 16.16
N LEU A 78 5.29 -2.39 16.23
CA LEU A 78 4.15 -2.67 17.11
C LEU A 78 3.17 -3.63 16.41
N MET A 79 2.33 -4.31 17.20
CA MET A 79 1.25 -5.17 16.71
C MET A 79 1.71 -6.32 15.78
N GLN A 80 2.96 -6.73 15.90
CA GLN A 80 3.52 -7.85 15.13
C GLN A 80 2.72 -9.13 15.30
N GLY A 81 2.84 -10.01 14.30
CA GLY A 81 2.27 -11.34 14.32
C GLY A 81 1.12 -11.50 13.33
N GLN A 82 0.57 -12.70 13.35
CA GLN A 82 -0.48 -13.13 12.43
C GLN A 82 -1.59 -13.84 13.20
N TYR A 83 -2.78 -13.87 12.64
CA TYR A 83 -3.84 -14.75 13.08
C TYR A 83 -3.77 -16.05 12.29
N SER A 84 -3.60 -17.17 12.96
CA SER A 84 -3.56 -18.51 12.36
C SER A 84 -4.97 -19.07 12.07
N ALA A 85 -6.01 -18.49 12.68
CA ALA A 85 -7.40 -18.89 12.51
C ALA A 85 -8.34 -17.68 12.57
N ALA A 86 -9.54 -17.85 12.02
CA ALA A 86 -10.60 -16.86 12.08
C ALA A 86 -10.93 -16.50 13.55
N ARG A 87 -11.07 -15.21 13.81
CA ARG A 87 -11.52 -14.74 15.12
C ARG A 87 -13.02 -14.93 15.28
N GLN A 88 -13.45 -15.02 16.53
CA GLN A 88 -14.89 -15.08 16.88
C GLN A 88 -15.51 -13.68 16.99
N THR A 89 -14.69 -12.68 17.34
CA THR A 89 -15.09 -11.29 17.49
C THR A 89 -14.03 -10.36 16.91
N LEU A 90 -14.44 -9.16 16.48
CA LEU A 90 -13.49 -8.11 16.12
C LEU A 90 -12.59 -7.76 17.31
N PRO A 91 -11.31 -7.43 17.08
CA PRO A 91 -10.48 -6.87 18.12
C PRO A 91 -11.08 -5.54 18.63
N TRP A 92 -11.29 -5.43 19.93
CA TRP A 92 -11.93 -4.25 20.54
C TRP A 92 -10.94 -3.11 20.87
N HIS A 93 -9.63 -3.36 20.78
CA HIS A 93 -8.59 -2.37 21.03
C HIS A 93 -7.48 -2.48 19.98
N ALA A 94 -6.71 -1.40 19.78
CA ALA A 94 -5.69 -1.30 18.74
C ALA A 94 -4.64 -2.43 18.77
N PHE A 95 -4.14 -2.80 19.95
CA PHE A 95 -3.13 -3.88 20.08
C PHE A 95 -3.67 -5.29 19.77
N GLY A 96 -4.97 -5.45 19.65
CA GLY A 96 -5.56 -6.69 19.17
C GLY A 96 -5.51 -6.83 17.65
N TRP A 97 -5.23 -5.78 16.90
CA TRP A 97 -5.10 -5.83 15.45
C TRP A 97 -3.65 -6.19 15.07
N LYS A 98 -3.47 -7.38 14.51
CA LYS A 98 -2.15 -7.84 14.08
C LYS A 98 -1.80 -7.29 12.70
N GLU A 99 -0.52 -7.00 12.50
CA GLU A 99 0.02 -6.48 11.24
C GLU A 99 -0.21 -7.46 10.07
N GLY A 100 0.09 -8.73 10.28
CA GLY A 100 0.03 -9.74 9.23
C GLY A 100 1.11 -9.57 8.18
N GLN A 101 0.83 -10.05 6.97
CA GLN A 101 1.71 -9.85 5.82
C GLN A 101 1.43 -8.49 5.19
N THR A 102 2.43 -7.63 5.17
CA THR A 102 2.39 -6.35 4.45
C THR A 102 2.54 -6.57 2.95
N MET A 103 1.77 -5.82 2.17
CA MET A 103 1.73 -5.91 0.72
C MET A 103 1.89 -4.54 0.08
N ALA A 104 2.58 -4.49 -1.05
CA ALA A 104 2.44 -3.44 -2.04
C ALA A 104 1.57 -3.96 -3.19
N TYR A 105 1.12 -3.08 -4.08
CA TYR A 105 0.21 -3.45 -5.15
C TYR A 105 0.59 -2.81 -6.47
N LEU A 106 0.47 -3.60 -7.54
CA LEU A 106 0.30 -3.08 -8.89
C LEU A 106 -1.18 -3.10 -9.24
N ILE A 107 -1.68 -2.00 -9.79
CA ILE A 107 -3.08 -1.83 -10.18
C ILE A 107 -3.08 -1.38 -11.64
N ASP A 108 -3.64 -2.22 -12.51
CA ASP A 108 -3.79 -1.91 -13.93
C ASP A 108 -5.23 -1.58 -14.27
N PHE A 109 -5.41 -0.50 -15.02
CA PHE A 109 -6.62 -0.26 -15.79
C PHE A 109 -6.43 -0.81 -17.20
N LEU A 110 -7.39 -1.59 -17.65
CA LEU A 110 -7.30 -2.33 -18.91
C LEU A 110 -8.19 -1.69 -19.98
N SER A 111 -7.69 -1.67 -21.20
CA SER A 111 -8.46 -1.32 -22.39
C SER A 111 -9.71 -2.21 -22.49
N ALA A 112 -10.82 -1.64 -22.96
CA ALA A 112 -12.06 -2.38 -23.18
C ALA A 112 -11.88 -3.50 -24.19
N ASP A 113 -11.19 -3.20 -25.27
CA ASP A 113 -11.12 -4.05 -26.46
C ASP A 113 -9.97 -5.07 -26.38
N SER A 114 -8.76 -4.58 -26.10
CA SER A 114 -7.55 -5.42 -26.13
C SER A 114 -7.21 -6.10 -24.81
N ARG A 115 -7.84 -5.68 -23.71
CA ARG A 115 -7.49 -6.10 -22.33
C ARG A 115 -6.03 -5.82 -21.95
N GLN A 116 -5.33 -5.00 -22.71
CA GLN A 116 -3.97 -4.56 -22.40
C GLN A 116 -4.00 -3.45 -21.35
N PRO A 117 -2.98 -3.36 -20.48
CA PRO A 117 -2.89 -2.28 -19.50
C PRO A 117 -2.68 -0.93 -20.20
N VAL A 118 -3.60 0.00 -20.00
CA VAL A 118 -3.51 1.37 -20.50
C VAL A 118 -3.00 2.34 -19.45
N PHE A 119 -3.20 2.02 -18.16
CA PHE A 119 -2.72 2.81 -17.06
C PHE A 119 -2.32 1.90 -15.90
N ARG A 120 -1.16 2.18 -15.28
CA ARG A 120 -0.59 1.35 -14.20
C ARG A 120 -0.21 2.21 -13.00
N ILE A 121 -0.72 1.82 -11.82
CA ILE A 121 -0.38 2.41 -10.54
C ILE A 121 0.43 1.40 -9.73
N PHE A 122 1.52 1.87 -9.13
CA PHE A 122 2.17 1.19 -8.02
C PHE A 122 1.77 1.86 -6.71
N TYR A 123 1.38 1.07 -5.70
CA TYR A 123 0.99 1.55 -4.39
C TYR A 123 1.76 0.84 -3.28
N GLN A 124 2.42 1.62 -2.42
CA GLN A 124 3.13 1.14 -1.24
C GLN A 124 2.89 2.06 -0.05
N ASP A 125 2.10 1.59 0.92
CA ASP A 125 1.69 2.38 2.10
C ASP A 125 2.61 2.20 3.33
N SER A 126 3.66 1.43 3.21
CA SER A 126 4.71 1.31 4.23
C SER A 126 6.08 1.29 3.57
N ALA A 127 6.99 2.13 4.04
CA ALA A 127 8.39 2.03 3.62
C ALA A 127 8.91 0.62 3.90
N SER A 128 9.57 -0.01 2.94
CA SER A 128 10.11 -1.35 3.10
C SER A 128 11.54 -1.47 2.60
N GLN A 129 12.28 -2.35 3.26
CA GLN A 129 13.67 -2.64 2.89
C GLN A 129 13.69 -3.48 1.61
N ALA A 130 14.35 -2.97 0.57
CA ALA A 130 14.58 -3.73 -0.64
C ALA A 130 15.26 -5.09 -0.33
N PRO A 131 14.88 -6.20 -1.01
CA PRO A 131 14.02 -6.27 -2.19
C PRO A 131 12.50 -6.32 -1.91
N ALA A 132 12.06 -6.30 -0.65
CA ALA A 132 10.64 -6.33 -0.33
C ALA A 132 9.92 -5.09 -0.89
N GLY A 133 8.75 -5.29 -1.48
CA GLY A 133 7.93 -4.24 -2.08
C GLY A 133 8.42 -3.72 -3.43
N LEU A 134 9.46 -4.31 -4.03
CA LEU A 134 9.88 -3.97 -5.39
C LEU A 134 8.99 -4.67 -6.44
N VAL A 135 8.87 -4.02 -7.58
CA VAL A 135 8.12 -4.52 -8.75
C VAL A 135 8.98 -5.50 -9.54
N PRO A 136 8.50 -6.72 -9.82
CA PRO A 136 9.20 -7.68 -10.67
C PRO A 136 9.20 -7.29 -12.15
N PRO A 137 10.06 -7.88 -12.99
CA PRO A 137 9.94 -7.77 -14.43
C PRO A 137 8.61 -8.36 -14.91
N LEU A 138 7.79 -7.56 -15.61
CA LEU A 138 6.44 -8.00 -16.02
C LEU A 138 6.38 -8.50 -17.48
N GLY A 139 7.33 -8.14 -18.32
CA GLY A 139 7.42 -8.58 -19.71
C GLY A 139 6.34 -8.03 -20.65
N ASP A 140 5.41 -7.19 -20.16
CA ASP A 140 4.32 -6.62 -20.97
C ASP A 140 4.64 -5.25 -21.55
N GLY A 141 5.83 -4.71 -21.27
CA GLY A 141 6.30 -3.43 -21.78
C GLY A 141 5.57 -2.19 -21.22
N LYS A 142 4.58 -2.36 -20.33
CA LYS A 142 3.86 -1.23 -19.73
C LYS A 142 4.66 -0.65 -18.57
N SER A 143 5.04 0.63 -18.68
CA SER A 143 5.67 1.41 -17.61
C SER A 143 4.68 1.73 -16.48
N ILE A 144 5.19 2.14 -15.33
CA ILE A 144 4.37 2.63 -14.22
C ILE A 144 4.06 4.11 -14.46
N ASP A 145 2.77 4.44 -14.55
CA ASP A 145 2.34 5.82 -14.76
C ASP A 145 2.40 6.61 -13.44
N ILE A 146 1.90 6.02 -12.34
CA ILE A 146 1.92 6.62 -11.01
C ILE A 146 2.53 5.64 -9.99
N ALA A 147 3.43 6.14 -9.14
CA ALA A 147 3.87 5.47 -7.92
C ALA A 147 3.43 6.26 -6.69
N ILE A 148 2.65 5.64 -5.81
CA ILE A 148 2.23 6.19 -4.52
C ILE A 148 3.12 5.59 -3.45
N LEU A 149 3.91 6.44 -2.77
CA LEU A 149 4.95 6.03 -1.83
C LEU A 149 4.66 6.55 -0.43
N CYS A 150 5.02 5.76 0.57
CA CYS A 150 4.91 6.14 1.98
C CYS A 150 6.07 7.03 2.42
N ALA A 151 5.79 8.18 3.04
CA ALA A 151 6.83 8.99 3.67
C ALA A 151 7.09 8.58 5.13
N ALA A 152 6.11 8.01 5.80
CA ALA A 152 6.26 7.60 7.19
C ALA A 152 7.39 6.56 7.37
N SER A 153 8.16 6.72 8.45
CA SER A 153 9.23 5.80 8.85
C SER A 153 10.36 5.58 7.82
N PHE A 154 10.48 6.44 6.80
CA PHE A 154 11.50 6.31 5.75
C PHE A 154 12.92 6.20 6.31
N ALA A 155 13.24 6.99 7.35
CA ALA A 155 14.58 7.07 7.92
C ALA A 155 15.06 5.75 8.58
N GLN A 156 14.14 4.84 8.88
CA GLN A 156 14.44 3.54 9.46
C GLN A 156 14.72 2.46 8.39
N ILE A 157 14.56 2.82 7.11
CA ILE A 157 14.74 1.91 5.98
C ILE A 157 15.92 2.37 5.13
N LYS A 158 16.89 1.49 4.98
CA LYS A 158 18.08 1.78 4.16
C LYS A 158 17.69 1.92 2.69
N ASN A 159 18.20 2.97 2.04
CA ASN A 159 17.97 3.25 0.62
C ASN A 159 16.48 3.40 0.22
N TYR A 160 15.64 3.87 1.13
CA TYR A 160 14.27 4.26 0.84
C TYR A 160 14.14 5.80 0.92
N PRO A 161 13.52 6.49 -0.04
CA PRO A 161 12.71 5.96 -1.15
C PRO A 161 13.50 5.59 -2.42
N GLU A 162 14.81 5.76 -2.45
CA GLU A 162 15.65 5.63 -3.64
C GLU A 162 15.46 4.28 -4.35
N SER A 163 15.48 3.17 -3.60
CA SER A 163 15.39 1.82 -4.19
C SER A 163 14.06 1.61 -4.93
N VAL A 164 12.95 2.03 -4.35
CA VAL A 164 11.64 1.87 -4.99
C VAL A 164 11.44 2.84 -6.15
N MET A 165 11.96 4.06 -6.06
CA MET A 165 11.90 5.03 -7.15
C MET A 165 12.72 4.57 -8.36
N HIS A 166 13.93 4.04 -8.14
CA HIS A 166 14.75 3.44 -9.19
C HIS A 166 14.12 2.19 -9.79
N ASN A 167 13.45 1.36 -9.00
CA ASN A 167 12.78 0.17 -9.49
C ASN A 167 11.54 0.48 -10.32
N THR A 168 10.73 1.44 -9.87
CA THR A 168 9.46 1.77 -10.54
C THR A 168 9.63 2.66 -11.77
N GLN A 169 10.60 3.57 -11.78
CA GLN A 169 10.80 4.57 -12.85
C GLN A 169 9.49 5.24 -13.29
N ALA A 170 8.60 5.53 -12.31
CA ALA A 170 7.28 6.04 -12.61
C ALA A 170 7.30 7.43 -13.26
N GLY A 171 6.32 7.70 -14.11
CA GLY A 171 6.16 9.02 -14.73
C GLY A 171 5.69 10.09 -13.75
N HIS A 172 4.95 9.67 -12.69
CA HIS A 172 4.48 10.57 -11.64
C HIS A 172 4.59 9.89 -10.27
N PHE A 173 5.06 10.63 -9.26
CA PHE A 173 5.15 10.16 -7.89
C PHE A 173 4.18 10.92 -6.98
N ILE A 174 3.43 10.19 -6.16
CA ILE A 174 2.58 10.77 -5.12
C ILE A 174 3.16 10.38 -3.77
N ILE A 175 3.41 11.38 -2.93
CA ILE A 175 3.87 11.16 -1.56
C ILE A 175 2.63 10.99 -0.69
N GLY A 176 2.39 9.75 -0.24
CA GLY A 176 1.34 9.38 0.69
C GLY A 176 1.87 9.15 2.10
N HIS A 177 0.95 8.89 3.04
CA HIS A 177 1.24 8.56 4.44
C HIS A 177 2.27 9.52 5.07
N TRP A 178 2.11 10.81 4.80
CA TRP A 178 3.02 11.86 5.27
C TRP A 178 2.45 12.67 6.42
N GLU A 179 1.12 12.77 6.50
CA GLU A 179 0.42 13.61 7.48
C GLU A 179 0.42 13.00 8.89
N ASP A 180 0.35 13.86 9.91
CA ASP A 180 0.22 13.47 11.31
C ASP A 180 -1.22 13.02 11.63
N PHE A 181 -1.55 11.79 11.25
CA PHE A 181 -2.87 11.19 11.50
C PHE A 181 -3.21 10.99 12.98
N PHE A 182 -2.26 11.20 13.90
CA PHE A 182 -2.53 11.20 15.34
C PHE A 182 -3.10 12.54 15.86
N ALA A 183 -2.94 13.62 15.09
CA ALA A 183 -3.35 14.96 15.48
C ALA A 183 -3.98 15.74 14.32
N ASN A 184 -4.67 15.05 13.41
CA ASN A 184 -5.37 15.68 12.31
C ASN A 184 -6.45 16.65 12.82
N ASP A 185 -6.29 17.92 12.47
CA ASP A 185 -7.25 18.98 12.69
C ASP A 185 -7.50 19.65 11.35
N LEU A 186 -8.65 19.35 10.75
CA LEU A 186 -9.02 19.84 9.41
C LEU A 186 -9.15 21.38 9.34
N SER A 187 -9.21 22.07 10.48
CA SER A 187 -9.23 23.52 10.55
C SER A 187 -7.83 24.15 10.46
N LYS A 188 -6.78 23.36 10.48
CA LYS A 188 -5.37 23.80 10.48
C LYS A 188 -4.59 23.20 9.32
N PRO A 189 -3.49 23.85 8.92
CA PRO A 189 -2.55 23.25 7.97
C PRO A 189 -2.05 21.90 8.48
N GLN A 190 -2.03 20.92 7.57
CA GLN A 190 -1.52 19.59 7.86
C GLN A 190 -0.01 19.62 8.12
N ARG A 191 0.45 18.72 8.95
CA ARG A 191 1.85 18.57 9.32
C ARG A 191 2.32 17.17 8.98
N PHE A 192 3.60 17.03 8.75
CA PHE A 192 4.23 15.71 8.66
C PHE A 192 4.08 14.96 9.98
N VAL A 193 3.95 13.64 9.86
CA VAL A 193 3.89 12.75 11.01
C VAL A 193 5.10 12.97 11.92
N ARG A 194 4.89 12.90 13.22
CA ARG A 194 5.90 13.19 14.25
C ARG A 194 7.14 12.33 14.09
N ALA A 195 8.29 12.91 14.42
CA ALA A 195 9.60 12.28 14.35
C ALA A 195 10.08 11.91 12.94
N ILE A 196 9.48 12.50 11.89
CA ILE A 196 10.02 12.45 10.54
C ILE A 196 10.82 13.72 10.26
N ASP A 197 12.04 13.54 9.77
CA ASP A 197 12.81 14.63 9.17
C ASP A 197 12.30 14.87 7.74
N GLN A 198 11.37 15.82 7.61
CA GLN A 198 10.75 16.19 6.35
C GLN A 198 11.77 16.66 5.32
N ASP A 199 12.73 17.48 5.73
CA ASP A 199 13.72 18.06 4.82
C ASP A 199 14.64 16.98 4.27
N GLU A 200 15.07 16.05 5.10
CA GLU A 200 15.89 14.90 4.66
C GLU A 200 15.09 13.96 3.74
N PHE A 201 13.80 13.68 4.05
CA PHE A 201 12.96 12.89 3.14
C PHE A 201 12.86 13.58 1.77
N MET A 202 12.51 14.86 1.74
CA MET A 202 12.36 15.60 0.50
C MET A 202 13.67 15.76 -0.27
N ARG A 203 14.80 15.87 0.43
CA ARG A 203 16.13 15.89 -0.18
C ARG A 203 16.41 14.56 -0.89
N ARG A 204 16.25 13.44 -0.20
CA ARG A 204 16.47 12.08 -0.76
C ARG A 204 15.52 11.80 -1.93
N PHE A 205 14.25 12.12 -1.74
CA PHE A 205 13.22 11.97 -2.75
C PHE A 205 13.57 12.72 -4.06
N ARG A 206 13.93 14.02 -3.94
CA ARG A 206 14.28 14.84 -5.10
C ARG A 206 15.55 14.37 -5.81
N LEU A 207 16.54 13.88 -5.08
CA LEU A 207 17.76 13.31 -5.66
C LEU A 207 17.51 12.00 -6.41
N ALA A 208 16.52 11.21 -5.96
CA ALA A 208 16.17 9.95 -6.61
C ALA A 208 15.13 10.12 -7.74
N LEU A 209 14.58 11.31 -7.92
CA LEU A 209 13.51 11.56 -8.89
C LEU A 209 14.03 11.30 -10.33
N PRO A 210 13.40 10.39 -11.10
CA PRO A 210 13.80 10.12 -12.47
C PRO A 210 13.68 11.37 -13.36
N HIS A 211 14.57 11.49 -14.32
CA HIS A 211 14.51 12.58 -15.28
C HIS A 211 13.17 12.56 -16.03
N ASN A 212 12.53 13.70 -16.20
CA ASN A 212 11.20 13.87 -16.82
C ASN A 212 10.02 13.28 -16.02
N SER A 213 10.19 12.89 -14.76
CA SER A 213 9.07 12.57 -13.89
C SER A 213 8.56 13.82 -13.17
N SER A 214 7.33 13.74 -12.68
CA SER A 214 6.71 14.77 -11.84
C SER A 214 6.30 14.17 -10.50
N TRP A 215 5.92 15.04 -9.54
CA TRP A 215 5.50 14.57 -8.24
C TRP A 215 4.47 15.50 -7.59
N ALA A 216 3.73 14.95 -6.64
CA ALA A 216 2.80 15.71 -5.82
C ALA A 216 2.88 15.28 -4.34
N LEU A 217 2.63 16.24 -3.45
CA LEU A 217 2.35 16.04 -2.04
C LEU A 217 0.92 16.53 -1.79
N PRO A 218 -0.10 15.66 -1.96
CA PRO A 218 -1.49 16.07 -1.82
C PRO A 218 -1.82 16.38 -0.36
N GLY A 219 -2.54 17.46 -0.12
CA GLY A 219 -3.21 17.71 1.15
C GLY A 219 -4.47 16.85 1.29
N LEU A 220 -5.03 16.75 2.50
CA LEU A 220 -6.35 16.12 2.69
C LEU A 220 -7.40 16.85 1.85
N PHE A 221 -8.20 16.08 1.11
CA PHE A 221 -9.26 16.59 0.24
C PHE A 221 -8.78 17.58 -0.85
N SER A 222 -7.47 17.58 -1.18
CA SER A 222 -6.99 18.29 -2.37
C SER A 222 -7.53 17.64 -3.65
N VAL A 223 -7.95 18.45 -4.60
CA VAL A 223 -8.39 18.06 -5.94
C VAL A 223 -7.44 18.63 -6.97
#